data_99867a04ba7dd8a6d85555a0a7f8ab4e
#
_entry.id   99867a04ba7dd8a6d85555a0a7f8ab4e
#
_cell.length_a   1.000
_cell.length_b   1.000
_cell.length_c   1.000
_cell.angle_alpha   90.00
_cell.angle_beta   90.00
_cell.angle_gamma   90.00
#
_symmetry.space_group_name_H-M   'P 1'
#
loop_
_entity.id
_entity.type
_entity.pdbx_description
1 polymer ?
#
loop_
_entity_poly.entity_id
_entity_poly.type
_entity_poly.pdbx_seq_one_letter_code
_entity_poly.pdbx_strand_id
1 'polypeptide(L)'
;IEAPMILEGVKRRIAKARAQELLTAVGLSDKARRRPNELSGGEQQRVAIGVALANEPPLLLADEPTGELDSATADEVFRVLREINRSTEVTVVIVTHDREITSRVDRVVAMRDGKASTELLRNSESSGVDELAVVDRSGRLQIPREYLDEANIQRRARIDLTDGKVTIKGE
;
A
#
# COMPACT_ATOMS: atom_id res chain seq x y z
N ILE A 1 15.12 15.62 6.02
CA ILE A 1 13.66 15.88 6.13
C ILE A 1 13.33 17.37 5.88
N GLU A 2 14.13 18.34 6.33
CA GLU A 2 13.87 19.78 6.16
C GLU A 2 13.85 20.27 4.69
N ALA A 3 14.58 19.60 3.80
CA ALA A 3 14.83 20.11 2.44
C ALA A 3 13.56 20.40 1.61
N PRO A 4 12.53 19.55 1.55
CA PRO A 4 11.32 19.86 0.78
C PRO A 4 10.63 21.14 1.24
N MET A 5 10.51 21.32 2.55
CA MET A 5 9.88 22.52 3.14
C MET A 5 10.65 23.80 2.84
N ILE A 6 12.01 23.73 2.90
CA ILE A 6 12.86 24.89 2.60
C ILE A 6 12.75 25.28 1.12
N LEU A 7 12.67 24.30 0.22
CA LEU A 7 12.49 24.54 -1.22
C LEU A 7 11.14 25.23 -1.53
N GLU A 8 10.12 25.00 -0.73
CA GLU A 8 8.82 25.68 -0.82
C GLU A 8 8.77 27.02 -0.04
N GLY A 9 9.91 27.49 0.48
CA GLY A 9 10.01 28.77 1.14
C GLY A 9 9.61 28.80 2.61
N VAL A 10 9.40 27.65 3.24
CA VAL A 10 9.11 27.55 4.68
C VAL A 10 10.31 28.06 5.49
N LYS A 11 10.06 28.91 6.49
CA LYS A 11 11.12 29.45 7.35
C LYS A 11 11.87 28.32 8.06
N ARG A 12 13.20 28.37 8.08
CA ARG A 12 14.07 27.31 8.60
C ARG A 12 13.72 26.85 10.02
N ARG A 13 13.27 27.78 10.88
CA ARG A 13 12.86 27.46 12.25
C ARG A 13 11.61 26.55 12.26
N ILE A 14 10.66 26.78 11.35
CA ILE A 14 9.43 25.99 11.23
C ILE A 14 9.78 24.62 10.63
N ALA A 15 10.54 24.60 9.53
CA ALA A 15 10.99 23.37 8.89
C ALA A 15 11.74 22.44 9.86
N LYS A 16 12.61 23.02 10.72
CA LYS A 16 13.34 22.26 11.74
C LYS A 16 12.41 21.66 12.81
N ALA A 17 11.41 22.41 13.28
CA ALA A 17 10.45 21.92 14.25
C ALA A 17 9.64 20.75 13.65
N ARG A 18 9.12 20.94 12.43
CA ARG A 18 8.38 19.90 11.71
C ARG A 18 9.23 18.66 11.43
N ALA A 19 10.49 18.83 11.04
CA ALA A 19 11.40 17.70 10.84
C ALA A 19 11.62 16.89 12.12
N GLN A 20 11.65 17.53 13.30
CA GLN A 20 11.75 16.84 14.58
C GLN A 20 10.50 16.05 14.93
N GLU A 21 9.31 16.60 14.63
CA GLU A 21 8.04 15.88 14.79
C GLU A 21 7.99 14.64 13.89
N LEU A 22 8.40 14.79 12.61
CA LEU A 22 8.45 13.68 11.66
C LEU A 22 9.46 12.61 12.06
N LEU A 23 10.65 13.01 12.58
CA LEU A 23 11.60 12.04 13.12
C LEU A 23 11.02 11.25 14.28
N THR A 24 10.22 11.90 15.13
CA THR A 24 9.50 11.22 16.21
C THR A 24 8.47 10.25 15.66
N ALA A 25 7.66 10.68 14.69
CA ALA A 25 6.63 9.84 14.08
C ALA A 25 7.21 8.58 13.39
N VAL A 26 8.41 8.69 12.80
CA VAL A 26 9.10 7.54 12.18
C VAL A 26 10.03 6.77 13.14
N GLY A 27 10.04 7.12 14.43
CA GLY A 27 10.82 6.42 15.47
C GLY A 27 12.33 6.65 15.40
N LEU A 28 12.78 7.84 14.96
CA LEU A 28 14.20 8.17 14.75
C LEU A 28 14.64 9.47 15.44
N SER A 29 13.98 9.87 16.53
CA SER A 29 14.30 11.12 17.24
C SER A 29 15.75 11.19 17.72
N ASP A 30 16.32 10.06 18.15
CA ASP A 30 17.70 9.91 18.61
C ASP A 30 18.73 9.98 17.48
N LYS A 31 18.30 9.81 16.23
CA LYS A 31 19.13 9.79 15.01
C LYS A 31 19.18 11.13 14.27
N ALA A 32 18.59 12.19 14.81
CA ALA A 32 18.44 13.50 14.13
C ALA A 32 19.76 14.11 13.62
N ARG A 33 20.92 13.73 14.18
CA ARG A 33 22.26 14.21 13.80
C ARG A 33 23.03 13.24 12.93
N ARG A 34 22.48 12.05 12.67
CA ARG A 34 23.14 11.04 11.84
C ARG A 34 23.05 11.40 10.36
N ARG A 35 24.07 11.02 9.62
CA ARG A 35 24.08 11.10 8.15
C ARG A 35 23.43 9.84 7.55
N PRO A 36 22.92 9.89 6.31
CA PRO A 36 22.28 8.73 5.69
C PRO A 36 23.13 7.44 5.70
N ASN A 37 24.43 7.57 5.49
CA ASN A 37 25.38 6.45 5.51
C ASN A 37 25.68 5.88 6.92
N GLU A 38 25.18 6.50 7.96
CA GLU A 38 25.27 6.04 9.35
C GLU A 38 23.97 5.39 9.84
N LEU A 39 23.00 5.23 8.93
CA LEU A 39 21.69 4.63 9.18
C LEU A 39 21.58 3.26 8.51
N SER A 40 20.87 2.33 9.15
CA SER A 40 20.49 1.05 8.52
C SER A 40 19.53 1.27 7.36
N GLY A 41 19.33 0.26 6.49
CA GLY A 41 18.40 0.34 5.37
C GLY A 41 16.97 0.70 5.80
N GLY A 42 16.46 0.06 6.84
CA GLY A 42 15.14 0.38 7.39
C GLY A 42 15.04 1.76 8.03
N GLU A 43 16.13 2.24 8.68
CA GLU A 43 16.18 3.63 9.18
C GLU A 43 16.19 4.63 8.03
N GLN A 44 16.93 4.35 6.94
CA GLN A 44 16.92 5.18 5.73
C GLN A 44 15.53 5.24 5.11
N GLN A 45 14.85 4.09 5.01
CA GLN A 45 13.48 4.01 4.50
C GLN A 45 12.50 4.82 5.35
N ARG A 46 12.59 4.74 6.68
CA ARG A 46 11.79 5.57 7.59
C ARG A 46 12.08 7.06 7.46
N VAL A 47 13.35 7.44 7.21
CA VAL A 47 13.69 8.84 6.88
C VAL A 47 13.07 9.26 5.56
N ALA A 48 13.07 8.41 4.52
CA ALA A 48 12.45 8.69 3.24
C ALA A 48 10.93 8.93 3.39
N ILE A 49 10.24 8.13 4.21
CA ILE A 49 8.83 8.36 4.58
C ILE A 49 8.66 9.74 5.24
N GLY A 50 9.51 10.10 6.20
CA GLY A 50 9.49 11.41 6.84
C GLY A 50 9.75 12.58 5.87
N VAL A 51 10.59 12.38 4.86
CA VAL A 51 10.82 13.37 3.78
C VAL A 51 9.58 13.55 2.92
N ALA A 52 8.93 12.44 2.53
CA ALA A 52 7.72 12.48 1.73
C ALA A 52 6.54 13.17 2.44
N LEU A 53 6.49 13.09 3.76
CA LEU A 53 5.45 13.72 4.59
C LEU A 53 5.72 15.18 4.98
N ALA A 54 6.89 15.72 4.62
CA ALA A 54 7.34 17.04 5.08
C ALA A 54 6.33 18.16 4.78
N ASN A 55 5.74 18.14 3.58
CA ASN A 55 4.79 19.15 3.10
C ASN A 55 3.31 18.72 3.24
N GLU A 56 3.01 17.80 4.16
CA GLU A 56 1.65 17.36 4.49
C GLU A 56 0.81 16.92 3.26
N PRO A 57 1.32 15.98 2.44
CA PRO A 57 0.59 15.55 1.26
C PRO A 57 -0.65 14.76 1.66
N PRO A 58 -1.76 14.85 0.92
CA PRO A 58 -2.95 14.02 1.15
C PRO A 58 -2.76 12.55 0.72
N LEU A 59 -1.73 12.28 -0.08
CA LEU A 59 -1.43 10.97 -0.64
C LEU A 59 0.07 10.68 -0.58
N LEU A 60 0.42 9.53 -0.03
CA LEU A 60 1.78 8.98 -0.03
C LEU A 60 1.84 7.78 -0.98
N LEU A 61 2.73 7.84 -1.97
CA LEU A 61 3.00 6.73 -2.87
C LEU A 61 4.31 6.05 -2.48
N ALA A 62 4.29 4.75 -2.29
CA ALA A 62 5.45 3.94 -1.96
C ALA A 62 5.61 2.80 -2.97
N ASP A 63 6.74 2.80 -3.67
CA ASP A 63 7.10 1.77 -4.63
C ASP A 63 8.15 0.85 -4.00
N GLU A 64 7.80 -0.44 -3.83
CA GLU A 64 8.62 -1.48 -3.19
C GLU A 64 9.29 -1.01 -1.88
N PRO A 65 8.55 -0.44 -0.90
CA PRO A 65 9.14 0.24 0.25
C PRO A 65 9.93 -0.69 1.18
N THR A 66 9.84 -1.98 1.00
CA THR A 66 10.49 -3.00 1.85
C THR A 66 11.26 -4.06 1.06
N GLY A 67 11.41 -3.89 -0.27
CA GLY A 67 11.97 -4.91 -1.15
C GLY A 67 13.42 -5.32 -0.84
N GLU A 68 14.20 -4.45 -0.19
CA GLU A 68 15.60 -4.71 0.18
C GLU A 68 15.79 -4.97 1.69
N LEU A 69 14.70 -5.14 2.45
CA LEU A 69 14.73 -5.28 3.91
C LEU A 69 14.43 -6.72 4.34
N ASP A 70 15.00 -7.12 5.47
CA ASP A 70 14.58 -8.33 6.14
C ASP A 70 13.17 -8.19 6.72
N SER A 71 12.48 -9.31 7.00
CA SER A 71 11.08 -9.33 7.42
C SER A 71 10.82 -8.51 8.69
N ALA A 72 11.73 -8.55 9.67
CA ALA A 72 11.56 -7.81 10.92
C ALA A 72 11.63 -6.29 10.69
N THR A 73 12.59 -5.86 9.87
CA THR A 73 12.74 -4.44 9.49
C THR A 73 11.59 -3.97 8.60
N ALA A 74 11.09 -4.84 7.69
CA ALA A 74 9.91 -4.57 6.88
C ALA A 74 8.67 -4.35 7.75
N ASP A 75 8.46 -5.17 8.79
CA ASP A 75 7.35 -5.02 9.73
C ASP A 75 7.38 -3.67 10.46
N GLU A 76 8.58 -3.18 10.83
CA GLU A 76 8.73 -1.83 11.42
C GLU A 76 8.31 -0.73 10.45
N VAL A 77 8.70 -0.82 9.17
CA VAL A 77 8.31 0.16 8.14
C VAL A 77 6.80 0.16 7.94
N PHE A 78 6.17 -1.01 7.84
CA PHE A 78 4.71 -1.11 7.71
C PHE A 78 3.97 -0.60 8.95
N ARG A 79 4.51 -0.84 10.15
CA ARG A 79 3.95 -0.29 11.38
C ARG A 79 3.96 1.24 11.36
N VAL A 80 5.07 1.85 10.96
CA VAL A 80 5.19 3.31 10.82
C VAL A 80 4.19 3.86 9.81
N LEU A 81 4.08 3.27 8.61
CA LEU A 81 3.12 3.69 7.58
C LEU A 81 1.67 3.62 8.09
N ARG A 82 1.33 2.58 8.83
CA ARG A 82 -0.01 2.41 9.42
C ARG A 82 -0.30 3.44 10.52
N GLU A 83 0.67 3.73 11.38
CA GLU A 83 0.55 4.76 12.42
C GLU A 83 0.34 6.15 11.81
N ILE A 84 1.10 6.48 10.75
CA ILE A 84 0.95 7.72 9.99
C ILE A 84 -0.44 7.80 9.35
N ASN A 85 -0.88 6.79 8.62
CA ASN A 85 -2.21 6.77 8.02
C ASN A 85 -3.32 7.03 9.05
N ARG A 86 -3.23 6.41 10.23
CA ARG A 86 -4.23 6.57 11.30
C ARG A 86 -4.19 7.94 12.00
N SER A 87 -3.01 8.54 12.11
CA SER A 87 -2.82 9.79 12.88
C SER A 87 -2.95 11.05 12.03
N THR A 88 -2.76 10.96 10.70
CA THR A 88 -2.67 12.14 9.82
C THR A 88 -3.68 12.15 8.67
N GLU A 89 -4.57 11.16 8.57
CA GLU A 89 -5.54 11.00 7.48
C GLU A 89 -4.90 10.91 6.07
N VAL A 90 -3.58 10.76 5.98
CA VAL A 90 -2.86 10.56 4.71
C VAL A 90 -3.25 9.22 4.11
N THR A 91 -3.69 9.22 2.86
CA THR A 91 -3.88 7.97 2.12
C THR A 91 -2.52 7.39 1.73
N VAL A 92 -2.25 6.13 2.07
CA VAL A 92 -1.01 5.45 1.69
C VAL A 92 -1.32 4.42 0.60
N VAL A 93 -0.66 4.56 -0.54
CA VAL A 93 -0.72 3.58 -1.64
C VAL A 93 0.64 2.94 -1.80
N ILE A 94 0.68 1.62 -1.70
CA ILE A 94 1.91 0.82 -1.80
C ILE A 94 1.83 -0.04 -3.06
N VAL A 95 2.86 0.02 -3.89
CA VAL A 95 3.05 -0.91 -5.01
C VAL A 95 4.12 -1.91 -4.59
N THR A 96 3.81 -3.19 -4.67
CA THR A 96 4.74 -4.26 -4.34
C THR A 96 4.34 -5.59 -4.98
N HIS A 97 5.30 -6.48 -5.16
CA HIS A 97 5.08 -7.87 -5.55
C HIS A 97 5.09 -8.83 -4.35
N ASP A 98 5.30 -8.32 -3.14
CA ASP A 98 5.27 -9.11 -1.91
C ASP A 98 3.84 -9.52 -1.57
N ARG A 99 3.56 -10.83 -1.59
CA ARG A 99 2.23 -11.39 -1.27
C ARG A 99 1.88 -11.31 0.22
N GLU A 100 2.87 -11.20 1.09
CA GLU A 100 2.65 -11.10 2.53
C GLU A 100 2.05 -9.74 2.95
N ILE A 101 2.03 -8.76 2.02
CA ILE A 101 1.43 -7.45 2.26
C ILE A 101 -0.04 -7.54 2.69
N THR A 102 -0.78 -8.57 2.23
CA THR A 102 -2.19 -8.77 2.55
C THR A 102 -2.47 -8.79 4.06
N SER A 103 -1.51 -9.29 4.86
CA SER A 103 -1.62 -9.29 6.32
C SER A 103 -1.33 -7.94 6.97
N ARG A 104 -0.74 -7.00 6.22
CA ARG A 104 -0.18 -5.74 6.73
C ARG A 104 -0.97 -4.50 6.34
N VAL A 105 -1.91 -4.61 5.41
CA VAL A 105 -2.72 -3.48 4.89
C VAL A 105 -4.22 -3.78 5.01
N ASP A 106 -5.04 -2.75 4.87
CA ASP A 106 -6.50 -2.89 4.99
C ASP A 106 -7.15 -3.31 3.67
N ARG A 107 -6.52 -2.97 2.54
CA ARG A 107 -7.03 -3.24 1.21
C ARG A 107 -5.89 -3.59 0.25
N VAL A 108 -6.05 -4.63 -0.54
CA VAL A 108 -5.13 -5.00 -1.62
C VAL A 108 -5.89 -5.07 -2.94
N VAL A 109 -5.34 -4.44 -3.97
CA VAL A 109 -5.87 -4.52 -5.33
C VAL A 109 -4.83 -5.25 -6.18
N ALA A 110 -5.15 -6.46 -6.61
CA ALA A 110 -4.31 -7.19 -7.54
C ALA A 110 -4.46 -6.61 -8.95
N MET A 111 -3.31 -6.34 -9.58
CA MET A 111 -3.26 -5.86 -10.95
C MET A 111 -2.69 -6.92 -11.88
N ARG A 112 -3.33 -7.12 -13.04
CA ARG A 112 -2.87 -8.00 -14.11
C ARG A 112 -3.07 -7.30 -15.45
N ASP A 113 -2.05 -7.30 -16.29
CA ASP A 113 -2.08 -6.66 -17.62
C ASP A 113 -2.57 -5.19 -17.58
N GLY A 114 -2.13 -4.43 -16.55
CA GLY A 114 -2.49 -3.03 -16.35
C GLY A 114 -3.94 -2.79 -15.90
N LYS A 115 -4.66 -3.83 -15.47
CA LYS A 115 -6.04 -3.75 -14.99
C LYS A 115 -6.16 -4.33 -13.59
N ALA A 116 -7.06 -3.75 -12.78
CA ALA A 116 -7.47 -4.35 -11.52
C ALA A 116 -8.22 -5.66 -11.80
N SER A 117 -7.82 -6.74 -11.13
CA SER A 117 -8.44 -8.07 -11.28
C SER A 117 -9.22 -8.48 -10.05
N THR A 118 -8.62 -8.41 -8.89
CA THR A 118 -9.19 -8.85 -7.62
C THR A 118 -8.91 -7.81 -6.56
N GLU A 119 -9.82 -7.64 -5.65
CA GLU A 119 -9.71 -6.78 -4.48
C GLU A 119 -9.86 -7.63 -3.21
N LEU A 120 -8.89 -7.55 -2.32
CA LEU A 120 -8.95 -8.17 -1.00
C LEU A 120 -9.20 -7.07 0.03
N LEU A 121 -10.32 -7.18 0.73
CA LEU A 121 -10.70 -6.27 1.82
C LEU A 121 -10.59 -7.01 3.15
N ARG A 122 -9.87 -6.43 4.10
CA ARG A 122 -9.89 -6.93 5.46
C ARG A 122 -11.20 -6.53 6.13
N ASN A 123 -11.99 -7.52 6.51
CA ASN A 123 -13.22 -7.28 7.26
C ASN A 123 -12.89 -7.01 8.73
N SER A 124 -13.21 -5.80 9.22
CA SER A 124 -12.97 -5.39 10.61
C SER A 124 -13.88 -6.14 11.61
N GLU A 125 -15.01 -6.69 11.16
CA GLU A 125 -15.99 -7.33 12.03
C GLU A 125 -15.79 -8.85 12.15
N SER A 126 -15.23 -9.52 11.14
CA SER A 126 -15.15 -11.00 11.08
C SER A 126 -13.75 -11.58 11.12
N SER A 127 -12.69 -10.79 11.27
CA SER A 127 -11.27 -11.22 11.16
C SER A 127 -10.96 -11.98 9.85
N GLY A 128 -11.84 -11.89 8.85
CA GLY A 128 -11.72 -12.49 7.54
C GLY A 128 -11.17 -11.53 6.49
N VAL A 129 -10.83 -12.08 5.35
CA VAL A 129 -10.49 -11.32 4.14
C VAL A 129 -11.55 -11.65 3.11
N ASP A 130 -12.28 -10.64 2.65
CA ASP A 130 -13.25 -10.78 1.57
C ASP A 130 -12.51 -10.60 0.25
N GLU A 131 -12.56 -11.61 -0.60
CA GLU A 131 -12.04 -11.56 -1.96
C GLU A 131 -13.15 -11.17 -2.94
N LEU A 132 -12.99 -10.00 -3.56
CA LEU A 132 -13.95 -9.45 -4.50
C LEU A 132 -13.32 -9.36 -5.89
N ALA A 133 -14.01 -9.87 -6.89
CA ALA A 133 -13.63 -9.64 -8.27
C ALA A 133 -14.05 -8.23 -8.72
N VAL A 134 -13.13 -7.50 -9.35
CA VAL A 134 -13.38 -6.13 -9.79
C VAL A 134 -14.06 -6.12 -11.15
N VAL A 135 -15.23 -5.48 -11.23
CA VAL A 135 -15.93 -5.21 -12.50
C VAL A 135 -15.54 -3.81 -12.97
N ASP A 136 -14.94 -3.69 -14.15
CA ASP A 136 -14.57 -2.40 -14.74
C ASP A 136 -15.78 -1.60 -15.23
N ARG A 137 -15.56 -0.32 -15.60
CA ARG A 137 -16.64 0.55 -16.10
C ARG A 137 -17.29 0.05 -17.39
N SER A 138 -16.68 -0.87 -18.09
CA SER A 138 -17.20 -1.53 -19.31
C SER A 138 -17.95 -2.81 -19.01
N GLY A 139 -18.12 -3.16 -17.73
CA GLY A 139 -18.77 -4.40 -17.30
C GLY A 139 -17.90 -5.65 -17.46
N ARG A 140 -16.56 -5.50 -17.55
CA ARG A 140 -15.65 -6.64 -17.67
C ARG A 140 -15.21 -7.08 -16.29
N LEU A 141 -15.18 -8.39 -16.10
CA LEU A 141 -14.70 -9.08 -14.92
C LEU A 141 -13.54 -9.99 -15.33
N GLN A 142 -12.45 -9.96 -14.58
CA GLN A 142 -11.37 -10.91 -14.76
C GLN A 142 -11.53 -12.05 -13.75
N ILE A 143 -11.86 -13.23 -14.24
CA ILE A 143 -11.99 -14.42 -13.40
C ILE A 143 -10.60 -15.00 -13.15
N PRO A 144 -10.23 -15.35 -11.89
CA PRO A 144 -9.00 -16.03 -11.57
C PRO A 144 -8.81 -17.31 -12.40
N ARG A 145 -7.60 -17.57 -12.87
CA ARG A 145 -7.31 -18.70 -13.76
C ARG A 145 -7.66 -20.03 -13.13
N GLU A 146 -7.43 -20.19 -11.86
CA GLU A 146 -7.78 -21.37 -11.07
C GLU A 146 -9.28 -21.70 -11.13
N TYR A 147 -10.16 -20.70 -11.07
CA TYR A 147 -11.60 -20.90 -11.17
C TYR A 147 -12.03 -21.30 -12.60
N LEU A 148 -11.35 -20.73 -13.61
CA LEU A 148 -11.58 -21.13 -14.99
C LEU A 148 -11.15 -22.57 -15.26
N ASP A 149 -9.99 -22.97 -14.69
CA ASP A 149 -9.45 -24.30 -14.85
C ASP A 149 -10.31 -25.34 -14.10
N GLU A 150 -10.77 -25.05 -12.88
CA GLU A 150 -11.68 -25.88 -12.10
C GLU A 150 -13.05 -26.04 -12.77
N ALA A 151 -13.57 -24.94 -13.35
CA ALA A 151 -14.81 -24.93 -14.11
C ALA A 151 -14.67 -25.49 -15.54
N ASN A 152 -13.46 -25.90 -15.94
CA ASN A 152 -13.12 -26.41 -17.27
C ASN A 152 -13.42 -25.41 -18.41
N ILE A 153 -13.23 -24.12 -18.16
CA ILE A 153 -13.48 -23.02 -19.11
C ILE A 153 -12.14 -22.62 -19.78
N GLN A 154 -12.01 -22.91 -21.07
CA GLN A 154 -10.75 -22.60 -21.80
C GLN A 154 -10.83 -21.36 -22.69
N ARG A 155 -11.78 -21.30 -23.62
CA ARG A 155 -11.90 -20.24 -24.64
C ARG A 155 -13.26 -19.60 -24.74
N ARG A 156 -14.32 -20.34 -24.46
CA ARG A 156 -15.71 -19.91 -24.56
C ARG A 156 -16.47 -20.28 -23.31
N ALA A 157 -17.37 -19.43 -22.90
CA ALA A 157 -18.24 -19.66 -21.77
C ALA A 157 -19.63 -19.15 -22.09
N ARG A 158 -20.66 -19.89 -21.65
CA ARG A 158 -22.03 -19.41 -21.63
C ARG A 158 -22.26 -18.64 -20.34
N ILE A 159 -22.93 -17.49 -20.47
CA ILE A 159 -23.30 -16.66 -19.34
C ILE A 159 -24.81 -16.67 -19.20
N ASP A 160 -25.30 -17.11 -18.08
CA ASP A 160 -26.74 -17.18 -17.76
C ASP A 160 -27.03 -16.25 -16.57
N LEU A 161 -28.14 -15.53 -16.60
CA LEU A 161 -28.67 -14.74 -15.49
C LEU A 161 -29.98 -15.38 -15.00
N THR A 162 -29.97 -15.88 -13.77
CA THR A 162 -31.15 -16.49 -13.15
C THR A 162 -31.26 -16.01 -11.70
N ASP A 163 -32.42 -15.50 -11.32
CA ASP A 163 -32.69 -14.99 -9.95
C ASP A 163 -31.64 -14.01 -9.41
N GLY A 164 -31.16 -13.09 -10.27
CA GLY A 164 -30.13 -12.09 -9.91
C GLY A 164 -28.73 -12.66 -9.77
N LYS A 165 -28.49 -13.93 -10.10
CA LYS A 165 -27.18 -14.59 -10.09
C LYS A 165 -26.65 -14.77 -11.51
N VAL A 166 -25.42 -14.33 -11.74
CA VAL A 166 -24.69 -14.60 -12.98
C VAL A 166 -23.97 -15.92 -12.83
N THR A 167 -24.25 -16.87 -13.73
CA THR A 167 -23.55 -18.16 -13.79
C THR A 167 -22.75 -18.26 -15.07
N ILE A 168 -21.50 -18.71 -14.98
CA ILE A 168 -20.61 -18.90 -16.11
C ILE A 168 -20.28 -20.39 -16.23
N LYS A 169 -20.46 -20.95 -17.42
CA LYS A 169 -20.21 -22.40 -17.70
C LYS A 169 -19.33 -22.53 -18.91
N GLY A 170 -18.44 -23.50 -18.91
CA GLY A 170 -17.70 -23.90 -20.11
C GLY A 170 -18.62 -24.44 -21.21
N GLU A 171 -18.23 -24.21 -22.46
CA GLU A 171 -18.90 -24.75 -23.64
C GLU A 171 -18.14 -25.99 -24.17
#